data_0d14566026f0aa787c269b2d32c64dd5
#
_entry.id   0d14566026f0aa787c269b2d32c64dd5
#
_cell.length_a   1.000
_cell.length_b   1.000
_cell.length_c   1.000
_cell.angle_alpha   90.00
_cell.angle_beta   90.00
_cell.angle_gamma   90.00
#
_symmetry.space_group_name_H-M   'P 1'
#
loop_
_entity.id
_entity.type
_entity.pdbx_description
1 polymer ?
#
loop_
_entity_poly.entity_id
_entity_poly.type
_entity_poly.pdbx_seq_one_letter_code
_entity_poly.pdbx_strand_id
1 'polypeptide(L)'
;MTQVALGMDVQTAYNAWAGSYDEVVNKTRDLEAAAIRQLLADIPRAEIIEIGCGTGKNTEWLVSKALHVTAVDFSTEMLARAEAKLAGGNVRFQQADITQPWTWVEPPADVVTCSLVLEHIENLGFVFEQCRAALKAGGCFYVGELHPSKQYLGSKARFEAGAGVLELPCFTHHVSDFIAAAQQHGFRCVELREWFDGNDRTTVPRILALLFQKQP
;
A
#
# COMPACT_ATOMS: atom_id res chain seq x y z
N MET A 1 -24.17 19.06 6.69
CA MET A 1 -24.72 17.68 6.72
C MET A 1 -23.96 16.89 5.68
N THR A 2 -23.07 16.02 6.11
CA THR A 2 -22.27 15.20 5.22
C THR A 2 -23.18 14.10 4.66
N GLN A 3 -23.50 14.17 3.38
CA GLN A 3 -24.26 13.12 2.72
C GLN A 3 -23.28 11.98 2.43
N VAL A 4 -23.34 10.92 3.23
CA VAL A 4 -22.61 9.68 2.97
C VAL A 4 -23.27 9.06 1.74
N ALA A 5 -22.61 9.07 0.60
CA ALA A 5 -23.07 8.36 -0.58
C ALA A 5 -22.87 6.85 -0.32
N LEU A 6 -23.95 6.21 0.13
CA LEU A 6 -24.04 4.76 0.26
C LEU A 6 -24.02 4.13 -1.14
N GLY A 7 -22.96 3.41 -1.50
CA GLY A 7 -22.99 2.46 -2.60
C GLY A 7 -21.96 2.56 -3.72
N MET A 8 -20.93 3.40 -3.61
CA MET A 8 -19.84 3.36 -4.58
C MET A 8 -18.80 2.33 -4.10
N ASP A 9 -18.46 1.36 -4.96
CA ASP A 9 -17.35 0.44 -4.67
C ASP A 9 -16.00 1.17 -4.70
N VAL A 10 -15.00 0.59 -4.04
CA VAL A 10 -13.69 1.21 -3.87
C VAL A 10 -13.01 1.48 -5.21
N GLN A 11 -13.14 0.57 -6.20
CA GLN A 11 -12.55 0.73 -7.54
C GLN A 11 -13.13 1.93 -8.27
N THR A 12 -14.46 2.05 -8.31
CA THR A 12 -15.15 3.16 -8.95
C THR A 12 -14.75 4.50 -8.31
N ALA A 13 -14.60 4.51 -6.98
CA ALA A 13 -14.17 5.70 -6.26
C ALA A 13 -12.76 6.14 -6.63
N TYR A 14 -11.79 5.20 -6.67
CA TYR A 14 -10.41 5.51 -7.06
C TYR A 14 -10.30 5.89 -8.54
N ASN A 15 -11.07 5.27 -9.43
CA ASN A 15 -11.16 5.70 -10.83
C ASN A 15 -11.62 7.16 -10.95
N ALA A 16 -12.65 7.55 -10.22
CA ALA A 16 -13.14 8.92 -10.21
C ALA A 16 -12.14 9.90 -9.59
N TRP A 17 -11.40 9.47 -8.58
CA TRP A 17 -10.43 10.31 -7.88
C TRP A 17 -9.11 10.48 -8.64
N ALA A 18 -8.74 9.57 -9.51
CA ALA A 18 -7.46 9.57 -10.20
C ALA A 18 -7.12 10.93 -10.84
N GLY A 19 -8.14 11.67 -11.33
CA GLY A 19 -8.00 12.98 -11.96
C GLY A 19 -7.26 14.02 -11.12
N SER A 20 -7.59 14.12 -9.85
CA SER A 20 -7.08 15.11 -8.89
C SER A 20 -6.21 14.50 -7.78
N TYR A 21 -5.96 13.19 -7.83
CA TYR A 21 -5.31 12.46 -6.73
C TYR A 21 -3.96 13.06 -6.33
N ASP A 22 -3.13 13.44 -7.28
CA ASP A 22 -1.80 14.00 -7.02
C ASP A 22 -1.79 15.49 -6.71
N GLU A 23 -2.87 16.20 -7.02
CA GLU A 23 -2.97 17.66 -6.80
C GLU A 23 -3.21 18.00 -5.32
N VAL A 24 -3.74 17.06 -4.56
CA VAL A 24 -4.07 17.24 -3.15
C VAL A 24 -2.86 16.91 -2.27
N VAL A 25 -2.40 17.90 -1.50
CA VAL A 25 -1.40 17.66 -0.45
C VAL A 25 -1.94 16.68 0.58
N ASN A 26 -1.27 15.56 0.76
CA ASN A 26 -1.72 14.51 1.67
C ASN A 26 -0.58 14.05 2.59
N LYS A 27 -0.62 14.55 3.83
CA LYS A 27 0.40 14.26 4.85
C LYS A 27 0.57 12.77 5.13
N THR A 28 -0.49 11.97 4.97
CA THR A 28 -0.42 10.51 5.17
C THR A 28 0.40 9.86 4.07
N ARG A 29 0.12 10.17 2.80
CA ARG A 29 0.90 9.68 1.66
C ARG A 29 2.34 10.16 1.67
N ASP A 30 2.59 11.40 2.13
CA ASP A 30 3.94 11.96 2.18
C ASP A 30 4.78 11.30 3.28
N LEU A 31 4.18 11.08 4.45
CA LEU A 31 4.87 10.43 5.57
C LEU A 31 5.09 8.93 5.30
N GLU A 32 4.13 8.25 4.66
CA GLU A 32 4.29 6.87 4.24
C GLU A 32 5.43 6.73 3.22
N ALA A 33 5.48 7.62 2.23
CA ALA A 33 6.57 7.64 1.26
C ALA A 33 7.95 7.86 1.89
N ALA A 34 8.04 8.60 2.99
CA ALA A 34 9.28 8.72 3.76
C ALA A 34 9.59 7.42 4.53
N ALA A 35 8.56 6.76 5.07
CA ALA A 35 8.71 5.50 5.81
C ALA A 35 9.23 4.36 4.93
N ILE A 36 8.63 4.12 3.76
CA ILE A 36 9.10 3.08 2.84
C ILE A 36 10.54 3.32 2.40
N ARG A 37 10.89 4.57 2.06
CA ARG A 37 12.26 4.92 1.66
C ARG A 37 13.29 4.65 2.75
N GLN A 38 12.93 4.85 4.01
CA GLN A 38 13.83 4.58 5.12
C GLN A 38 13.93 3.09 5.45
N LEU A 39 12.81 2.35 5.48
CA LEU A 39 12.84 0.92 5.81
C LEU A 39 13.49 0.08 4.70
N LEU A 40 13.36 0.50 3.46
CA LEU A 40 13.90 -0.20 2.31
C LEU A 40 15.15 0.49 1.72
N ALA A 41 15.81 1.39 2.47
CA ALA A 41 16.98 2.14 1.99
C ALA A 41 18.11 1.23 1.49
N ASP A 42 18.35 0.12 2.20
CA ASP A 42 19.47 -0.80 1.99
C ASP A 42 19.08 -2.06 1.19
N ILE A 43 17.88 -2.10 0.59
CA ILE A 43 17.55 -3.25 -0.27
C ILE A 43 18.50 -3.29 -1.46
N PRO A 44 19.06 -4.47 -1.79
CA PRO A 44 19.87 -4.64 -3.01
C PRO A 44 18.98 -4.45 -4.24
N ARG A 45 19.60 -4.33 -5.43
CA ARG A 45 18.85 -4.40 -6.69
C ARG A 45 18.03 -5.69 -6.72
N ALA A 46 16.71 -5.56 -6.79
CA ALA A 46 15.77 -6.62 -6.48
C ALA A 46 14.61 -6.67 -7.50
N GLU A 47 14.00 -7.83 -7.65
CA GLU A 47 12.67 -7.97 -8.23
C GLU A 47 11.65 -7.51 -7.19
N ILE A 48 10.87 -6.49 -7.51
CA ILE A 48 9.91 -5.90 -6.60
C ILE A 48 8.50 -6.04 -7.16
N ILE A 49 7.54 -6.42 -6.31
CA ILE A 49 6.11 -6.30 -6.57
C ILE A 49 5.57 -5.19 -5.68
N GLU A 50 4.94 -4.19 -6.26
CA GLU A 50 4.21 -3.14 -5.55
C GLU A 50 2.73 -3.36 -5.75
N ILE A 51 2.00 -3.70 -4.68
CA ILE A 51 0.54 -3.86 -4.70
C ILE A 51 -0.14 -2.57 -4.24
N GLY A 52 -1.12 -2.09 -5.04
CA GLY A 52 -1.78 -0.81 -4.83
C GLY A 52 -0.87 0.36 -5.18
N CYS A 53 -0.24 0.34 -6.36
CA CYS A 53 0.72 1.37 -6.77
C CYS A 53 0.09 2.76 -7.00
N GLY A 54 -1.25 2.83 -7.15
CA GLY A 54 -1.98 4.06 -7.41
C GLY A 54 -1.43 4.80 -8.62
N THR A 55 -1.17 6.08 -8.46
CA THR A 55 -0.58 6.95 -9.50
C THR A 55 0.94 6.85 -9.61
N GLY A 56 1.57 5.87 -8.96
CA GLY A 56 3.01 5.60 -9.09
C GLY A 56 3.92 6.42 -8.17
N LYS A 57 3.43 6.99 -7.07
CA LYS A 57 4.24 7.82 -6.17
C LYS A 57 5.44 7.07 -5.57
N ASN A 58 5.23 5.86 -5.08
CA ASN A 58 6.32 5.03 -4.56
C ASN A 58 7.02 4.26 -5.67
N THR A 59 6.30 3.89 -6.73
CA THR A 59 6.85 3.22 -7.92
C THR A 59 8.04 3.99 -8.49
N GLU A 60 7.95 5.32 -8.62
CA GLU A 60 9.02 6.20 -9.11
C GLU A 60 10.33 5.99 -8.33
N TRP A 61 10.26 5.90 -7.02
CA TRP A 61 11.42 5.62 -6.20
C TRP A 61 11.88 4.17 -6.29
N LEU A 62 10.93 3.21 -6.26
CA LEU A 62 11.23 1.78 -6.35
C LEU A 62 11.98 1.43 -7.64
N VAL A 63 11.58 2.00 -8.77
CA VAL A 63 12.25 1.84 -10.08
C VAL A 63 13.73 2.21 -10.00
N SER A 64 14.09 3.24 -9.23
CA SER A 64 15.49 3.65 -9.06
C SER A 64 16.33 2.63 -8.26
N LYS A 65 15.70 1.73 -7.51
CA LYS A 65 16.33 0.74 -6.65
C LYS A 65 16.27 -0.68 -7.23
N ALA A 66 15.25 -0.99 -7.99
CA ALA A 66 14.94 -2.33 -8.47
C ALA A 66 15.76 -2.76 -9.69
N LEU A 67 15.82 -4.08 -9.92
CA LEU A 67 16.10 -4.68 -11.22
C LEU A 67 14.87 -4.49 -12.10
N HIS A 68 13.72 -4.86 -11.56
CA HIS A 68 12.41 -4.70 -12.19
C HIS A 68 11.34 -4.50 -11.13
N VAL A 69 10.30 -3.70 -11.44
CA VAL A 69 9.12 -3.50 -10.62
C VAL A 69 7.89 -4.03 -11.36
N THR A 70 7.11 -4.89 -10.73
CA THR A 70 5.74 -5.18 -11.15
C THR A 70 4.81 -4.35 -10.27
N ALA A 71 4.25 -3.29 -10.83
CA ALA A 71 3.37 -2.36 -10.15
C ALA A 71 1.90 -2.72 -10.44
N VAL A 72 1.14 -3.02 -9.39
CA VAL A 72 -0.22 -3.56 -9.52
C VAL A 72 -1.22 -2.62 -8.86
N ASP A 73 -2.31 -2.36 -9.56
CA ASP A 73 -3.48 -1.67 -9.01
C ASP A 73 -4.77 -2.23 -9.63
N PHE A 74 -5.89 -2.10 -8.94
CA PHE A 74 -7.17 -2.52 -9.50
C PHE A 74 -7.85 -1.41 -10.31
N SER A 75 -7.46 -0.14 -10.10
CA SER A 75 -7.98 1.03 -10.82
C SER A 75 -7.21 1.26 -12.12
N THR A 76 -7.90 1.14 -13.25
CA THR A 76 -7.34 1.42 -14.58
C THR A 76 -6.91 2.87 -14.74
N GLU A 77 -7.65 3.80 -14.12
CA GLU A 77 -7.37 5.23 -14.20
C GLU A 77 -6.11 5.61 -13.39
N MET A 78 -5.91 4.96 -12.23
CA MET A 78 -4.68 5.11 -11.45
C MET A 78 -3.47 4.59 -12.23
N LEU A 79 -3.57 3.38 -12.79
CA LEU A 79 -2.52 2.78 -13.61
C LEU A 79 -2.17 3.64 -14.83
N ALA A 80 -3.16 4.17 -15.54
CA ALA A 80 -2.92 5.04 -16.69
C ALA A 80 -2.08 6.28 -16.34
N ARG A 81 -2.29 6.83 -15.12
CA ARG A 81 -1.46 7.95 -14.64
C ARG A 81 -0.06 7.52 -14.24
N ALA A 82 0.09 6.37 -13.60
CA ALA A 82 1.40 5.83 -13.26
C ALA A 82 2.21 5.52 -14.54
N GLU A 83 1.59 4.89 -15.53
CA GLU A 83 2.19 4.62 -16.84
C GLU A 83 2.64 5.89 -17.55
N ALA A 84 1.79 6.93 -17.55
CA ALA A 84 2.14 8.21 -18.19
C ALA A 84 3.36 8.89 -17.55
N LYS A 85 3.57 8.70 -16.23
CA LYS A 85 4.74 9.24 -15.50
C LYS A 85 6.01 8.43 -15.73
N LEU A 86 5.91 7.11 -15.84
CA LEU A 86 7.03 6.19 -15.74
C LEU A 86 7.25 5.36 -17.02
N ALA A 87 6.75 5.84 -18.15
CA ALA A 87 6.90 5.16 -19.44
C ALA A 87 8.37 4.91 -19.79
N GLY A 88 8.72 3.65 -20.11
CA GLY A 88 10.02 3.24 -20.61
C GLY A 88 11.07 2.86 -19.55
N GLY A 89 10.67 2.70 -18.30
CA GLY A 89 11.55 2.21 -17.22
C GLY A 89 11.55 0.68 -17.07
N ASN A 90 12.25 0.20 -16.04
CA ASN A 90 12.25 -1.20 -15.60
C ASN A 90 10.99 -1.50 -14.74
N VAL A 91 9.82 -1.10 -15.23
CA VAL A 91 8.52 -1.29 -14.57
C VAL A 91 7.51 -1.91 -15.54
N ARG A 92 6.73 -2.86 -15.02
CA ARG A 92 5.55 -3.41 -15.68
C ARG A 92 4.33 -3.04 -14.84
N PHE A 93 3.34 -2.40 -15.45
CA PHE A 93 2.07 -2.13 -14.83
C PHE A 93 1.08 -3.26 -15.13
N GLN A 94 0.32 -3.66 -14.11
CA GLN A 94 -0.61 -4.78 -14.19
C GLN A 94 -1.90 -4.44 -13.45
N GLN A 95 -3.03 -4.47 -14.17
CA GLN A 95 -4.32 -4.41 -13.49
C GLN A 95 -4.62 -5.74 -12.81
N ALA A 96 -4.86 -5.72 -11.51
CA ALA A 96 -5.32 -6.88 -10.76
C ALA A 96 -6.02 -6.47 -9.46
N ASP A 97 -6.97 -7.29 -9.05
CA ASP A 97 -7.60 -7.26 -7.74
C ASP A 97 -6.82 -8.17 -6.79
N ILE A 98 -6.19 -7.60 -5.78
CA ILE A 98 -5.37 -8.35 -4.82
C ILE A 98 -6.19 -9.20 -3.84
N THR A 99 -7.51 -9.10 -3.86
CA THR A 99 -8.41 -10.00 -3.12
C THR A 99 -8.68 -11.31 -3.85
N GLN A 100 -8.20 -11.43 -5.10
CA GLN A 100 -8.26 -12.63 -5.93
C GLN A 100 -6.89 -13.33 -5.99
N PRO A 101 -6.81 -14.61 -6.38
CA PRO A 101 -5.53 -15.32 -6.52
C PRO A 101 -4.55 -14.59 -7.44
N TRP A 102 -3.30 -14.44 -7.01
CA TRP A 102 -2.26 -13.68 -7.73
C TRP A 102 -1.62 -14.52 -8.84
N THR A 103 -2.40 -14.90 -9.85
CA THR A 103 -1.95 -15.69 -11.00
C THR A 103 -1.02 -14.92 -11.94
N TRP A 104 -0.88 -13.62 -11.75
CA TRP A 104 -0.07 -12.69 -12.53
C TRP A 104 1.37 -12.57 -12.03
N VAL A 105 1.72 -13.19 -10.91
CA VAL A 105 3.07 -13.12 -10.33
C VAL A 105 4.04 -13.97 -11.14
N GLU A 106 4.94 -13.31 -11.86
CA GLU A 106 6.05 -13.94 -12.57
C GLU A 106 7.10 -12.87 -12.94
N PRO A 107 8.37 -13.04 -12.56
CA PRO A 107 8.96 -14.06 -11.66
C PRO A 107 8.65 -13.79 -10.18
N PRO A 108 9.01 -14.73 -9.27
CA PRO A 108 8.93 -14.48 -7.83
C PRO A 108 9.79 -13.29 -7.42
N ALA A 109 9.28 -12.49 -6.48
CA ALA A 109 9.92 -11.25 -6.03
C ALA A 109 10.89 -11.46 -4.86
N ASP A 110 11.85 -10.56 -4.75
CA ASP A 110 12.68 -10.40 -3.55
C ASP A 110 11.95 -9.57 -2.48
N VAL A 111 11.14 -8.61 -2.94
CA VAL A 111 10.37 -7.72 -2.07
C VAL A 111 8.96 -7.54 -2.62
N VAL A 112 7.96 -7.62 -1.73
CA VAL A 112 6.60 -7.13 -1.97
C VAL A 112 6.39 -5.88 -1.13
N THR A 113 5.79 -4.83 -1.70
CA THR A 113 5.42 -3.60 -0.99
C THR A 113 3.92 -3.35 -1.06
N CYS A 114 3.35 -2.84 0.03
CA CYS A 114 1.95 -2.44 0.14
C CYS A 114 1.86 -1.17 0.97
N SER A 115 1.32 -0.10 0.38
CA SER A 115 1.26 1.22 0.99
C SER A 115 -0.14 1.81 0.90
N LEU A 116 -0.81 1.98 2.05
CA LEU A 116 -2.15 2.58 2.19
C LEU A 116 -3.23 1.87 1.37
N VAL A 117 -3.24 0.54 1.42
CA VAL A 117 -4.16 -0.32 0.66
C VAL A 117 -4.97 -1.23 1.57
N LEU A 118 -4.33 -1.79 2.62
CA LEU A 118 -4.93 -2.85 3.43
C LEU A 118 -6.11 -2.38 4.28
N GLU A 119 -6.26 -1.06 4.48
CA GLU A 119 -7.47 -0.50 5.08
C GLU A 119 -8.73 -0.79 4.25
N HIS A 120 -8.61 -1.15 2.97
CA HIS A 120 -9.73 -1.53 2.10
C HIS A 120 -9.93 -3.04 1.99
N ILE A 121 -9.10 -3.86 2.62
CA ILE A 121 -9.08 -5.32 2.53
C ILE A 121 -9.49 -5.93 3.87
N GLU A 122 -10.60 -6.65 3.91
CA GLU A 122 -11.10 -7.28 5.13
C GLU A 122 -10.21 -8.45 5.58
N ASN A 123 -9.81 -9.30 4.62
CA ASN A 123 -9.06 -10.53 4.91
C ASN A 123 -7.56 -10.34 4.71
N LEU A 124 -6.86 -9.90 5.75
CA LEU A 124 -5.39 -9.78 5.74
C LEU A 124 -4.70 -11.13 5.50
N GLY A 125 -5.24 -12.22 6.05
CA GLY A 125 -4.65 -13.56 5.93
C GLY A 125 -4.48 -13.97 4.47
N PHE A 126 -5.48 -13.71 3.62
CA PHE A 126 -5.38 -14.00 2.19
C PHE A 126 -4.22 -13.22 1.53
N VAL A 127 -4.06 -11.93 1.82
CA VAL A 127 -2.96 -11.13 1.26
C VAL A 127 -1.61 -11.67 1.70
N PHE A 128 -1.45 -12.01 2.99
CA PHE A 128 -0.21 -12.60 3.50
C PHE A 128 0.10 -13.97 2.86
N GLU A 129 -0.92 -14.80 2.63
CA GLU A 129 -0.76 -16.06 1.90
C GLU A 129 -0.26 -15.84 0.47
N GLN A 130 -0.89 -14.93 -0.27
CA GLN A 130 -0.48 -14.61 -1.64
C GLN A 130 0.92 -13.97 -1.69
N CYS A 131 1.24 -13.06 -0.77
CA CYS A 131 2.58 -12.51 -0.62
C CYS A 131 3.63 -13.60 -0.37
N ARG A 132 3.31 -14.59 0.51
CA ARG A 132 4.21 -15.71 0.75
C ARG A 132 4.49 -16.50 -0.51
N ALA A 133 3.46 -16.78 -1.30
CA ALA A 133 3.61 -17.50 -2.57
C ALA A 133 4.43 -16.70 -3.59
N ALA A 134 4.24 -15.38 -3.64
CA ALA A 134 4.90 -14.47 -4.56
C ALA A 134 6.38 -14.22 -4.24
N LEU A 135 6.80 -14.40 -2.99
CA LEU A 135 8.16 -14.11 -2.55
C LEU A 135 9.12 -15.30 -2.69
N LYS A 136 10.35 -15.02 -3.08
CA LYS A 136 11.48 -15.95 -2.94
C LYS A 136 11.71 -16.32 -1.47
N ALA A 137 12.48 -17.38 -1.22
CA ALA A 137 12.91 -17.73 0.14
C ALA A 137 13.72 -16.57 0.74
N GLY A 138 13.38 -16.19 1.98
CA GLY A 138 14.03 -15.06 2.67
C GLY A 138 13.62 -13.67 2.16
N GLY A 139 12.74 -13.59 1.18
CA GLY A 139 12.21 -12.32 0.67
C GLY A 139 11.40 -11.55 1.72
N CYS A 140 11.19 -10.27 1.48
CA CYS A 140 10.57 -9.35 2.45
C CYS A 140 9.21 -8.81 1.96
N PHE A 141 8.30 -8.62 2.89
CA PHE A 141 7.03 -7.93 2.68
C PHE A 141 6.98 -6.65 3.52
N TYR A 142 6.94 -5.50 2.84
CA TYR A 142 6.75 -4.19 3.46
C TYR A 142 5.26 -3.82 3.49
N VAL A 143 4.80 -3.34 4.64
CA VAL A 143 3.45 -2.79 4.83
C VAL A 143 3.56 -1.41 5.45
N GLY A 144 3.02 -0.40 4.79
CA GLY A 144 2.90 0.97 5.29
C GLY A 144 1.44 1.40 5.29
N GLU A 145 0.83 1.57 6.48
CA GLU A 145 -0.60 1.84 6.60
C GLU A 145 -0.89 3.04 7.51
N LEU A 146 -2.07 3.64 7.33
CA LEU A 146 -2.59 4.59 8.30
C LEU A 146 -2.65 3.90 9.66
N HIS A 147 -1.99 4.49 10.66
CA HIS A 147 -1.92 3.88 11.98
C HIS A 147 -3.32 3.72 12.60
N PRO A 148 -3.67 2.57 13.18
CA PRO A 148 -5.01 2.32 13.73
C PRO A 148 -5.45 3.36 14.77
N SER A 149 -4.54 3.99 15.51
CA SER A 149 -4.88 5.09 16.41
C SER A 149 -5.50 6.30 15.69
N LYS A 150 -5.14 6.58 14.43
CA LYS A 150 -5.80 7.61 13.63
C LYS A 150 -7.22 7.20 13.24
N GLN A 151 -7.42 5.92 12.91
CA GLN A 151 -8.75 5.38 12.59
C GLN A 151 -9.66 5.39 13.82
N TYR A 152 -9.16 5.07 15.03
CA TYR A 152 -9.93 5.20 16.29
C TYR A 152 -10.38 6.65 16.57
N LEU A 153 -9.59 7.63 16.12
CA LEU A 153 -9.92 9.05 16.20
C LEU A 153 -10.79 9.54 15.02
N GLY A 154 -11.30 8.61 14.18
CA GLY A 154 -12.23 8.93 13.09
C GLY A 154 -11.57 9.28 11.76
N SER A 155 -10.25 9.09 11.59
CA SER A 155 -9.61 9.22 10.27
C SER A 155 -10.03 8.07 9.37
N LYS A 156 -10.43 8.38 8.13
CA LYS A 156 -10.81 7.41 7.08
C LYS A 156 -10.33 7.91 5.73
N ALA A 157 -10.18 7.00 4.77
CA ALA A 157 -9.98 7.38 3.39
C ALA A 157 -11.21 8.14 2.88
N ARG A 158 -10.98 9.36 2.39
CA ARG A 158 -12.04 10.24 1.88
C ARG A 158 -11.48 11.19 0.82
N PHE A 159 -12.32 11.56 -0.13
CA PHE A 159 -12.00 12.55 -1.14
C PHE A 159 -13.20 13.44 -1.44
N GLU A 160 -12.92 14.63 -1.99
CA GLU A 160 -13.96 15.54 -2.44
C GLU A 160 -14.48 15.11 -3.81
N ALA A 161 -15.78 14.87 -3.91
CA ALA A 161 -16.46 14.53 -5.16
C ALA A 161 -17.58 15.53 -5.42
N GLY A 162 -17.37 16.46 -6.34
CA GLY A 162 -18.35 17.46 -6.69
C GLY A 162 -18.80 18.31 -5.50
N ALA A 163 -20.06 18.17 -5.06
CA ALA A 163 -20.63 18.96 -3.97
C ALA A 163 -20.50 18.32 -2.57
N GLY A 164 -19.74 17.22 -2.41
CA GLY A 164 -19.66 16.50 -1.14
C GLY A 164 -18.35 15.76 -0.90
N VAL A 165 -18.20 15.25 0.33
CA VAL A 165 -17.10 14.37 0.72
C VAL A 165 -17.58 12.93 0.65
N LEU A 166 -16.88 12.09 -0.10
CA LEU A 166 -17.10 10.65 -0.17
C LEU A 166 -16.17 9.95 0.80
N GLU A 167 -16.71 9.17 1.73
CA GLU A 167 -15.95 8.25 2.58
C GLU A 167 -15.97 6.86 1.97
N LEU A 168 -14.79 6.21 1.92
CA LEU A 168 -14.66 4.85 1.42
C LEU A 168 -14.88 3.84 2.56
N PRO A 169 -15.36 2.62 2.25
CA PRO A 169 -15.34 1.52 3.19
C PRO A 169 -13.91 1.25 3.65
N CYS A 170 -13.69 1.24 4.96
CA CYS A 170 -12.39 0.97 5.56
C CYS A 170 -12.55 -0.01 6.71
N PHE A 171 -11.63 -0.97 6.77
CA PHE A 171 -11.47 -1.90 7.88
C PHE A 171 -10.36 -1.39 8.79
N THR A 172 -10.60 -1.39 10.10
CA THR A 172 -9.55 -1.05 11.06
C THR A 172 -8.82 -2.32 11.45
N HIS A 173 -7.57 -2.44 11.01
CA HIS A 173 -6.68 -3.50 11.43
C HIS A 173 -5.80 -3.03 12.57
N HIS A 174 -5.83 -3.74 13.68
CA HIS A 174 -4.97 -3.47 14.82
C HIS A 174 -3.53 -3.90 14.50
N VAL A 175 -2.55 -3.35 15.21
CA VAL A 175 -1.14 -3.79 15.06
C VAL A 175 -1.01 -5.30 15.26
N SER A 176 -1.77 -5.85 16.23
CA SER A 176 -1.81 -7.29 16.49
C SER A 176 -2.33 -8.14 15.33
N ASP A 177 -3.25 -7.60 14.51
CA ASP A 177 -3.85 -8.34 13.39
C ASP A 177 -2.81 -8.55 12.27
N PHE A 178 -2.01 -7.53 11.99
CA PHE A 178 -0.88 -7.65 11.06
C PHE A 178 0.15 -8.68 11.54
N ILE A 179 0.49 -8.64 12.84
CA ILE A 179 1.46 -9.58 13.43
C ILE A 179 0.89 -11.01 13.41
N ALA A 180 -0.38 -11.20 13.77
CA ALA A 180 -1.03 -12.50 13.76
C ALA A 180 -1.11 -13.09 12.34
N ALA A 181 -1.54 -12.29 11.35
CA ALA A 181 -1.58 -12.71 9.94
C ALA A 181 -0.18 -13.09 9.44
N ALA A 182 0.84 -12.30 9.77
CA ALA A 182 2.23 -12.59 9.41
C ALA A 182 2.70 -13.95 10.00
N GLN A 183 2.47 -14.18 11.28
CA GLN A 183 2.86 -15.43 11.96
C GLN A 183 2.15 -16.64 11.39
N GLN A 184 0.83 -16.55 11.14
CA GLN A 184 0.03 -17.63 10.55
C GLN A 184 0.53 -18.03 9.16
N HIS A 185 1.04 -17.08 8.39
CA HIS A 185 1.53 -17.31 7.03
C HIS A 185 3.06 -17.39 6.93
N GLY A 186 3.75 -17.73 8.04
CA GLY A 186 5.18 -18.02 8.04
C GLY A 186 6.07 -16.82 7.73
N PHE A 187 5.68 -15.65 8.23
CA PHE A 187 6.50 -14.46 8.25
C PHE A 187 6.95 -14.13 9.68
N ARG A 188 8.13 -13.52 9.79
CA ARG A 188 8.62 -12.90 11.00
C ARG A 188 8.65 -11.39 10.81
N CYS A 189 8.08 -10.63 11.74
CA CYS A 189 8.27 -9.19 11.78
C CYS A 189 9.73 -8.88 12.16
N VAL A 190 10.46 -8.22 11.26
CA VAL A 190 11.86 -7.84 11.48
C VAL A 190 12.01 -6.38 11.84
N GLU A 191 11.04 -5.56 11.44
CA GLU A 191 11.01 -4.15 11.80
C GLU A 191 9.55 -3.72 12.01
N LEU A 192 9.30 -2.90 13.04
CA LEU A 192 8.04 -2.21 13.30
C LEU A 192 8.38 -0.79 13.70
N ARG A 193 7.87 0.19 12.98
CA ARG A 193 8.06 1.62 13.28
C ARG A 193 6.75 2.37 13.20
N GLU A 194 6.62 3.31 14.13
CA GLU A 194 5.55 4.29 14.14
C GLU A 194 6.08 5.65 13.71
N TRP A 195 5.35 6.31 12.81
CA TRP A 195 5.74 7.60 12.27
C TRP A 195 4.77 8.69 12.70
N PHE A 196 5.30 9.81 13.11
CA PHE A 196 4.58 10.91 13.74
C PHE A 196 4.65 12.17 12.89
N ASP A 197 3.57 12.96 12.91
CA ASP A 197 3.58 14.29 12.26
C ASP A 197 4.68 15.16 12.86
N GLY A 198 5.56 15.70 12.01
CA GLY A 198 6.67 16.54 12.44
C GLY A 198 7.66 15.87 13.41
N ASN A 199 7.68 14.52 13.46
CA ASN A 199 8.45 13.73 14.44
C ASN A 199 8.05 13.97 15.91
N ASP A 200 6.88 14.54 16.15
CA ASP A 200 6.38 14.80 17.50
C ASP A 200 5.77 13.54 18.14
N ARG A 201 6.57 12.83 18.92
CA ARG A 201 6.17 11.61 19.62
C ARG A 201 5.24 11.82 20.82
N THR A 202 4.84 13.06 21.12
CA THR A 202 3.81 13.35 22.12
C THR A 202 2.39 13.25 21.55
N THR A 203 2.26 13.13 20.24
CA THR A 203 1.00 12.95 19.52
C THR A 203 0.76 11.48 19.14
N VAL A 204 -0.41 11.15 18.60
CA VAL A 204 -0.67 9.82 18.06
C VAL A 204 0.07 9.62 16.74
N PRO A 205 0.66 8.43 16.50
CA PRO A 205 1.35 8.15 15.25
C PRO A 205 0.37 8.19 14.06
N ARG A 206 0.89 8.60 12.90
CA ARG A 206 0.12 8.65 11.65
C ARG A 206 0.29 7.41 10.82
N ILE A 207 1.52 6.90 10.69
CA ILE A 207 1.84 5.73 9.88
C ILE A 207 2.37 4.61 10.77
N LEU A 208 1.87 3.42 10.53
CA LEU A 208 2.43 2.15 10.98
C LEU A 208 3.21 1.57 9.80
N ALA A 209 4.52 1.37 9.96
CA ALA A 209 5.35 0.73 8.97
C ALA A 209 5.93 -0.58 9.51
N LEU A 210 5.72 -1.67 8.78
CA LEU A 210 6.08 -3.02 9.15
C LEU A 210 6.94 -3.64 8.04
N LEU A 211 8.01 -4.33 8.42
CA LEU A 211 8.79 -5.15 7.52
C LEU A 211 8.75 -6.59 8.02
N PHE A 212 8.27 -7.46 7.16
CA PHE A 212 8.19 -8.90 7.42
C PHE A 212 9.18 -9.65 6.54
N GLN A 213 9.80 -10.70 7.09
CA GLN A 213 10.66 -11.60 6.34
C GLN A 213 10.02 -12.98 6.25
N LYS A 214 9.91 -13.50 5.01
CA LYS A 214 9.46 -14.87 4.75
C LYS A 214 10.41 -15.86 5.40
N GLN A 215 9.86 -16.70 6.27
CA GLN A 215 10.58 -17.80 6.89
C GLN A 215 10.69 -18.99 5.94
N PRO A 216 11.73 -19.81 6.07
CA PRO A 216 11.92 -21.03 5.27
C PRO A 216 10.71 -21.93 5.19
#